data_5aa2ae41f62f949510a283301c08beb3
#
_entry.id   5aa2ae41f62f949510a283301c08beb3
#
_cell.length_a   1.000
_cell.length_b   1.000
_cell.length_c   1.000
_cell.angle_alpha   90.00
_cell.angle_beta   90.00
_cell.angle_gamma   90.00
#
_symmetry.space_group_name_H-M   'P 1'
#
loop_
_entity.id
_entity.type
_entity.pdbx_description
1 polymer ?
#
loop_
_entity_poly.entity_id
_entity_poly.type
_entity_poly.pdbx_seq_one_letter_code
_entity_poly.pdbx_strand_id
1 'polypeptide(L)'
;MKILVAVKRVIDYNVQIRVKEDGSGVVTDNVKMSTNPPDDNAIEEAVKIKEAGKATEIIAVTVGEEKAQETVRKALAVGADRGIHVKVDGTIEPLAVSKILKKIVEKENPDLVFMGKQAIDDDCNQTGQMLAAHLNWPQATFASKIEVNDKSLQVTREVDEGLETIEVNTPAIVTCDLRLNEPRYASLPNIMKAKKKPIEQINASDLGVDTNPRIEHIKIEEPPKRKAGIKVANVEELVQKLKNEAKVI
;
A
#
# COMPACT_ATOMS: atom_id res chain seq x y z
N MET A 1 -1.14 -2.85 21.96
CA MET A 1 -1.29 -1.77 20.98
C MET A 1 -2.45 -2.07 20.05
N LYS A 2 -3.11 -1.04 19.51
CA LYS A 2 -4.08 -1.10 18.43
C LYS A 2 -3.40 -0.72 17.11
N ILE A 3 -3.56 -1.54 16.08
CA ILE A 3 -2.94 -1.33 14.77
C ILE A 3 -4.03 -1.10 13.73
N LEU A 4 -3.90 -0.02 12.96
CA LEU A 4 -4.70 0.24 11.77
C LEU A 4 -3.89 -0.15 10.53
N VAL A 5 -4.45 -0.95 9.63
CA VAL A 5 -3.79 -1.34 8.39
C VAL A 5 -4.61 -0.82 7.21
N ALA A 6 -4.03 0.09 6.44
CA ALA A 6 -4.67 0.57 5.21
C ALA A 6 -4.34 -0.36 4.04
N VAL A 7 -5.38 -0.72 3.26
CA VAL A 7 -5.26 -1.64 2.13
C VAL A 7 -5.97 -1.09 0.89
N LYS A 8 -5.35 -1.21 -0.27
CA LYS A 8 -5.88 -0.73 -1.54
C LYS A 8 -6.24 -1.89 -2.47
N ARG A 9 -7.36 -1.77 -3.16
CA ARG A 9 -7.75 -2.68 -4.26
C ARG A 9 -7.12 -2.18 -5.55
N VAL A 10 -6.35 -3.03 -6.20
CA VAL A 10 -5.61 -2.71 -7.44
C VAL A 10 -5.81 -3.82 -8.48
N ILE A 11 -5.46 -3.57 -9.73
CA ILE A 11 -5.38 -4.63 -10.74
C ILE A 11 -4.30 -5.63 -10.29
N ASP A 12 -4.62 -6.93 -10.37
CA ASP A 12 -3.68 -7.99 -9.99
C ASP A 12 -2.40 -7.91 -10.86
N TYR A 13 -1.24 -7.98 -10.23
CA TYR A 13 0.07 -7.81 -10.89
C TYR A 13 0.38 -8.84 -11.99
N ASN A 14 -0.36 -9.95 -12.06
CA ASN A 14 -0.24 -10.92 -13.15
C ASN A 14 -1.09 -10.57 -14.38
N VAL A 15 -1.93 -9.54 -14.29
CA VAL A 15 -2.77 -9.10 -15.39
C VAL A 15 -1.97 -8.21 -16.35
N GLN A 16 -2.04 -8.52 -17.64
CA GLN A 16 -1.53 -7.61 -18.65
C GLN A 16 -2.44 -6.38 -18.75
N ILE A 17 -1.89 -5.22 -18.41
CA ILE A 17 -2.61 -3.94 -18.48
C ILE A 17 -2.91 -3.61 -19.95
N ARG A 18 -4.14 -3.13 -20.19
CA ARG A 18 -4.58 -2.62 -21.51
C ARG A 18 -5.08 -1.20 -21.35
N VAL A 19 -4.62 -0.32 -22.21
CA VAL A 19 -5.11 1.06 -22.29
C VAL A 19 -6.45 1.07 -23.04
N LYS A 20 -7.38 1.91 -22.63
CA LYS A 20 -8.63 2.14 -23.35
C LYS A 20 -8.35 2.80 -24.71
N GLU A 21 -9.16 2.51 -25.70
CA GLU A 21 -8.98 3.04 -27.07
C GLU A 21 -9.00 4.57 -27.13
N ASP A 22 -9.76 5.21 -26.28
CA ASP A 22 -9.84 6.66 -26.15
C ASP A 22 -8.70 7.31 -25.36
N GLY A 23 -7.80 6.52 -24.78
CA GLY A 23 -6.69 6.99 -23.94
C GLY A 23 -7.11 7.57 -22.60
N SER A 24 -8.37 7.41 -22.17
CA SER A 24 -8.90 7.98 -20.92
C SER A 24 -8.46 7.22 -19.66
N GLY A 25 -7.84 6.06 -19.81
CA GLY A 25 -7.46 5.23 -18.68
C GLY A 25 -7.06 3.82 -19.09
N VAL A 26 -6.98 2.94 -18.10
CA VAL A 26 -6.78 1.50 -18.30
C VAL A 26 -8.12 0.75 -18.22
N VAL A 27 -8.19 -0.41 -18.90
CA VAL A 27 -9.37 -1.28 -18.86
C VAL A 27 -9.44 -1.98 -17.51
N THR A 28 -10.52 -1.74 -16.76
CA THR A 28 -10.77 -2.36 -15.44
C THR A 28 -11.95 -3.34 -15.45
N ASP A 29 -12.78 -3.33 -16.49
CA ASP A 29 -13.94 -4.20 -16.61
C ASP A 29 -13.51 -5.66 -16.83
N ASN A 30 -14.08 -6.56 -16.00
CA ASN A 30 -13.78 -7.99 -16.02
C ASN A 30 -12.29 -8.34 -15.85
N VAL A 31 -11.54 -7.47 -15.19
CA VAL A 31 -10.13 -7.66 -14.87
C VAL A 31 -10.01 -8.20 -13.46
N LYS A 32 -9.11 -9.17 -13.26
CA LYS A 32 -8.82 -9.67 -11.93
C LYS A 32 -8.22 -8.55 -11.07
N MET A 33 -8.81 -8.33 -9.91
CA MET A 33 -8.34 -7.37 -8.92
C MET A 33 -7.78 -8.10 -7.69
N SER A 34 -6.86 -7.46 -6.99
CA SER A 34 -6.24 -8.00 -5.78
C SER A 34 -6.00 -6.89 -4.75
N THR A 35 -5.59 -7.27 -3.54
CA THR A 35 -4.97 -6.35 -2.60
C THR A 35 -3.61 -5.94 -3.15
N ASN A 36 -3.24 -4.68 -3.01
CA ASN A 36 -1.91 -4.19 -3.35
C ASN A 36 -0.83 -5.01 -2.62
N PRO A 37 0.19 -5.56 -3.32
CA PRO A 37 1.16 -6.47 -2.71
C PRO A 37 1.89 -5.91 -1.47
N PRO A 38 2.39 -4.66 -1.42
CA PRO A 38 2.99 -4.13 -0.20
C PRO A 38 2.01 -4.00 0.98
N ASP A 39 0.69 -3.89 0.71
CA ASP A 39 -0.31 -3.89 1.78
C ASP A 39 -0.50 -5.29 2.37
N ASP A 40 -0.30 -6.36 1.58
CA ASP A 40 -0.27 -7.73 2.11
C ASP A 40 0.88 -7.92 3.13
N ASN A 41 2.05 -7.31 2.88
CA ASN A 41 3.15 -7.28 3.85
C ASN A 41 2.78 -6.49 5.12
N ALA A 42 2.06 -5.38 4.96
CA ALA A 42 1.57 -4.58 6.10
C ALA A 42 0.58 -5.38 6.97
N ILE A 43 -0.35 -6.13 6.35
CA ILE A 43 -1.28 -7.02 7.06
C ILE A 43 -0.51 -8.11 7.81
N GLU A 44 0.43 -8.79 7.13
CA GLU A 44 1.22 -9.87 7.72
C GLU A 44 2.00 -9.38 8.94
N GLU A 45 2.64 -8.20 8.84
CA GLU A 45 3.40 -7.66 9.96
C GLU A 45 2.51 -7.34 11.16
N ALA A 46 1.35 -6.74 10.93
CA ALA A 46 0.38 -6.48 12.01
C ALA A 46 -0.05 -7.78 12.70
N VAL A 47 -0.28 -8.85 11.92
CA VAL A 47 -0.66 -10.16 12.46
C VAL A 47 0.49 -10.77 13.26
N LYS A 48 1.73 -10.73 12.78
CA LYS A 48 2.92 -11.19 13.52
C LYS A 48 3.10 -10.48 14.85
N ILE A 49 2.93 -9.15 14.87
CA ILE A 49 3.01 -8.34 16.10
C ILE A 49 1.91 -8.75 17.08
N LYS A 50 0.70 -9.05 16.59
CA LYS A 50 -0.40 -9.53 17.43
C LYS A 50 -0.15 -10.95 17.97
N GLU A 51 0.33 -11.85 17.15
CA GLU A 51 0.70 -13.21 17.55
C GLU A 51 1.81 -13.22 18.62
N ALA A 52 2.73 -12.24 18.54
CA ALA A 52 3.74 -12.01 19.57
C ALA A 52 3.18 -11.38 20.88
N GLY A 53 1.87 -11.16 20.98
CA GLY A 53 1.22 -10.58 22.15
C GLY A 53 1.42 -9.07 22.33
N LYS A 54 1.98 -8.39 21.35
CA LYS A 54 2.28 -6.95 21.40
C LYS A 54 1.14 -6.06 20.86
N ALA A 55 0.19 -6.62 20.12
CA ALA A 55 -1.01 -5.93 19.70
C ALA A 55 -2.28 -6.63 20.20
N THR A 56 -3.30 -5.85 20.54
CA THR A 56 -4.60 -6.33 21.04
C THR A 56 -5.67 -6.34 19.96
N GLU A 57 -5.59 -5.41 18.99
CA GLU A 57 -6.57 -5.26 17.93
C GLU A 57 -5.90 -4.85 16.62
N ILE A 58 -6.36 -5.45 15.51
CA ILE A 58 -5.99 -5.06 14.14
C ILE A 58 -7.25 -4.65 13.39
N ILE A 59 -7.26 -3.42 12.89
CA ILE A 59 -8.34 -2.85 12.09
C ILE A 59 -7.85 -2.70 10.65
N ALA A 60 -8.50 -3.35 9.69
CA ALA A 60 -8.22 -3.13 8.28
C ALA A 60 -9.11 -2.00 7.72
N VAL A 61 -8.55 -1.04 7.01
CA VAL A 61 -9.30 0.05 6.38
C VAL A 61 -9.01 0.12 4.88
N THR A 62 -10.05 0.36 4.08
CA THR A 62 -9.92 0.68 2.67
C THR A 62 -10.73 1.92 2.32
N VAL A 63 -10.25 2.66 1.31
CA VAL A 63 -10.95 3.82 0.73
C VAL A 63 -11.16 3.54 -0.75
N GLY A 64 -12.39 3.60 -1.23
CA GLY A 64 -12.69 3.35 -2.63
C GLY A 64 -14.12 2.91 -2.88
N GLU A 65 -14.40 2.49 -4.11
CA GLU A 65 -15.70 2.03 -4.55
C GLU A 65 -16.21 0.82 -3.73
N GLU A 66 -17.48 0.47 -3.88
CA GLU A 66 -18.16 -0.61 -3.15
C GLU A 66 -17.34 -1.93 -3.14
N LYS A 67 -16.73 -2.29 -4.28
CA LYS A 67 -15.94 -3.52 -4.43
C LYS A 67 -14.61 -3.49 -3.65
N ALA A 68 -14.16 -2.32 -3.20
CA ALA A 68 -12.91 -2.22 -2.42
C ALA A 68 -12.99 -2.98 -1.07
N GLN A 69 -14.19 -3.20 -0.55
CA GLN A 69 -14.36 -4.01 0.65
C GLN A 69 -13.82 -5.45 0.54
N GLU A 70 -13.61 -5.97 -0.67
CA GLU A 70 -13.02 -7.29 -0.90
C GLU A 70 -11.60 -7.39 -0.31
N THR A 71 -10.81 -6.30 -0.37
CA THR A 71 -9.46 -6.28 0.22
C THR A 71 -9.51 -6.31 1.75
N VAL A 72 -10.48 -5.63 2.35
CA VAL A 72 -10.73 -5.71 3.78
C VAL A 72 -11.13 -7.15 4.17
N ARG A 73 -11.98 -7.81 3.38
CA ARG A 73 -12.34 -9.23 3.62
C ARG A 73 -11.11 -10.14 3.58
N LYS A 74 -10.15 -9.88 2.67
CA LYS A 74 -8.88 -10.60 2.64
C LYS A 74 -8.08 -10.36 3.92
N ALA A 75 -7.90 -9.10 4.34
CA ALA A 75 -7.22 -8.77 5.59
C ALA A 75 -7.85 -9.45 6.82
N LEU A 76 -9.19 -9.49 6.88
CA LEU A 76 -9.94 -10.20 7.93
C LEU A 76 -9.69 -11.72 7.91
N ALA A 77 -9.50 -12.30 6.72
CA ALA A 77 -9.20 -13.72 6.56
C ALA A 77 -7.76 -14.07 6.97
N VAL A 78 -6.82 -13.14 6.78
CA VAL A 78 -5.42 -13.30 7.22
C VAL A 78 -5.32 -13.16 8.74
N GLY A 79 -6.04 -12.23 9.38
CA GLY A 79 -5.96 -12.11 10.84
C GLY A 79 -6.50 -10.82 11.44
N ALA A 80 -6.90 -9.82 10.66
CA ALA A 80 -7.51 -8.60 11.18
C ALA A 80 -8.82 -8.91 11.92
N ASP A 81 -9.16 -8.12 12.94
CA ASP A 81 -10.32 -8.36 13.81
C ASP A 81 -11.60 -7.81 13.22
N ARG A 82 -11.56 -6.59 12.71
CA ARG A 82 -12.68 -5.91 12.06
C ARG A 82 -12.20 -5.02 10.92
N GLY A 83 -13.13 -4.54 10.13
CA GLY A 83 -12.83 -3.72 8.97
C GLY A 83 -13.58 -2.40 8.95
N ILE A 84 -13.04 -1.45 8.20
CA ILE A 84 -13.69 -0.17 7.85
C ILE A 84 -13.57 -0.02 6.34
N HIS A 85 -14.69 0.28 5.69
CA HIS A 85 -14.74 0.64 4.29
C HIS A 85 -15.25 2.07 4.17
N VAL A 86 -14.39 2.98 3.72
CA VAL A 86 -14.80 4.34 3.38
C VAL A 86 -15.14 4.37 1.90
N LYS A 87 -16.43 4.50 1.62
CA LYS A 87 -16.96 4.50 0.25
C LYS A 87 -16.70 5.85 -0.41
N VAL A 88 -16.08 5.79 -1.58
CA VAL A 88 -15.87 6.91 -2.50
C VAL A 88 -16.18 6.41 -3.89
N ASP A 89 -16.94 7.17 -4.67
CA ASP A 89 -17.19 6.86 -6.07
C ASP A 89 -16.17 7.58 -6.96
N GLY A 90 -15.64 6.86 -7.96
CA GLY A 90 -14.67 7.39 -8.92
C GLY A 90 -13.22 7.43 -8.42
N THR A 91 -12.41 8.21 -9.12
CA THR A 91 -10.97 8.32 -8.85
C THR A 91 -10.72 9.20 -7.62
N ILE A 92 -9.88 8.73 -6.72
CA ILE A 92 -9.46 9.47 -5.52
C ILE A 92 -7.93 9.57 -5.46
N GLU A 93 -7.42 10.77 -5.15
CA GLU A 93 -6.00 11.06 -5.08
C GLU A 93 -5.41 10.78 -3.68
N PRO A 94 -4.08 10.53 -3.58
CA PRO A 94 -3.40 10.26 -2.30
C PRO A 94 -3.65 11.32 -1.21
N LEU A 95 -3.75 12.59 -1.58
CA LEU A 95 -4.02 13.67 -0.63
C LEU A 95 -5.42 13.54 0.01
N ALA A 96 -6.44 13.24 -0.78
CA ALA A 96 -7.79 13.05 -0.28
C ALA A 96 -7.87 11.78 0.58
N VAL A 97 -7.20 10.68 0.15
CA VAL A 97 -7.10 9.43 0.93
C VAL A 97 -6.43 9.70 2.27
N SER A 98 -5.31 10.44 2.31
CA SER A 98 -4.62 10.75 3.56
C SER A 98 -5.48 11.56 4.53
N LYS A 99 -6.30 12.50 4.04
CA LYS A 99 -7.25 13.26 4.86
C LYS A 99 -8.39 12.39 5.40
N ILE A 100 -8.90 11.46 4.59
CA ILE A 100 -9.89 10.46 5.02
C ILE A 100 -9.29 9.57 6.10
N LEU A 101 -8.09 9.02 5.86
CA LEU A 101 -7.41 8.17 6.84
C LEU A 101 -7.13 8.92 8.15
N LYS A 102 -6.81 10.23 8.09
CA LYS A 102 -6.72 11.06 9.30
C LYS A 102 -8.00 11.01 10.12
N LYS A 103 -9.17 11.15 9.49
CA LYS A 103 -10.46 11.07 10.19
C LYS A 103 -10.70 9.71 10.83
N ILE A 104 -10.29 8.64 10.16
CA ILE A 104 -10.37 7.29 10.70
C ILE A 104 -9.39 7.11 11.88
N VAL A 105 -8.16 7.62 11.76
CA VAL A 105 -7.17 7.59 12.86
C VAL A 105 -7.67 8.39 14.08
N GLU A 106 -8.22 9.58 13.87
CA GLU A 106 -8.82 10.39 14.95
C GLU A 106 -9.99 9.66 15.65
N LYS A 107 -10.81 8.91 14.89
CA LYS A 107 -11.92 8.11 15.44
C LYS A 107 -11.42 6.88 16.18
N GLU A 108 -10.48 6.15 15.61
CA GLU A 108 -10.05 4.84 16.12
C GLU A 108 -8.93 4.93 17.17
N ASN A 109 -8.16 6.01 17.14
CA ASN A 109 -7.02 6.25 18.05
C ASN A 109 -6.05 5.05 18.11
N PRO A 110 -5.48 4.59 16.96
CA PRO A 110 -4.52 3.50 16.94
C PRO A 110 -3.15 3.97 17.45
N ASP A 111 -2.34 3.01 17.92
CA ASP A 111 -0.94 3.24 18.28
C ASP A 111 -0.03 3.21 17.03
N LEU A 112 -0.42 2.43 16.02
CA LEU A 112 0.32 2.27 14.78
C LEU A 112 -0.62 2.28 13.57
N VAL A 113 -0.15 2.90 12.49
CA VAL A 113 -0.77 2.75 11.16
C VAL A 113 0.24 2.11 10.23
N PHE A 114 -0.12 0.97 9.66
CA PHE A 114 0.63 0.30 8.61
C PHE A 114 -0.05 0.44 7.27
N MET A 115 0.74 0.58 6.21
CA MET A 115 0.30 0.49 4.81
C MET A 115 1.48 0.08 3.94
N GLY A 116 1.23 -0.35 2.73
CA GLY A 116 2.28 -0.54 1.74
C GLY A 116 3.01 0.77 1.44
N LYS A 117 4.29 0.68 1.09
CA LYS A 117 5.09 1.85 0.72
C LYS A 117 4.48 2.62 -0.46
N GLN A 118 3.88 1.92 -1.39
CA GLN A 118 3.25 2.47 -2.60
C GLN A 118 2.19 1.50 -3.12
N ALA A 119 1.29 1.98 -3.97
CA ALA A 119 0.33 1.17 -4.70
C ALA A 119 0.83 0.93 -6.13
N ILE A 120 0.69 -0.30 -6.64
CA ILE A 120 1.25 -0.71 -7.94
C ILE A 120 0.48 -0.14 -9.14
N ASP A 121 -0.66 0.51 -8.92
CA ASP A 121 -1.49 1.13 -9.96
C ASP A 121 -1.08 2.57 -10.28
N ASP A 122 -0.60 3.33 -9.30
CA ASP A 122 -0.25 4.74 -9.48
C ASP A 122 1.20 5.10 -9.08
N ASP A 123 1.86 4.21 -8.32
CA ASP A 123 3.23 4.38 -7.83
C ASP A 123 3.51 5.72 -7.12
N CYS A 124 2.48 6.41 -6.64
CA CYS A 124 2.64 7.76 -6.08
C CYS A 124 3.51 7.80 -4.81
N ASN A 125 3.47 6.77 -3.97
CA ASN A 125 4.20 6.70 -2.69
C ASN A 125 4.04 7.96 -1.82
N GLN A 126 2.82 8.46 -1.66
CA GLN A 126 2.54 9.76 -1.00
C GLN A 126 1.63 9.64 0.22
N THR A 127 0.70 8.67 0.24
CA THR A 127 -0.39 8.62 1.22
C THR A 127 0.12 8.52 2.66
N GLY A 128 1.08 7.66 2.94
CA GLY A 128 1.63 7.45 4.28
C GLY A 128 2.34 8.69 4.83
N GLN A 129 3.19 9.30 4.02
CA GLN A 129 3.93 10.50 4.37
C GLN A 129 3.00 11.70 4.60
N MET A 130 1.97 11.87 3.74
CA MET A 130 0.95 12.90 3.92
C MET A 130 0.13 12.67 5.19
N LEU A 131 -0.24 11.41 5.48
CA LEU A 131 -0.96 11.07 6.71
C LEU A 131 -0.15 11.40 7.95
N ALA A 132 1.15 11.05 7.97
CA ALA A 132 2.06 11.38 9.06
C ALA A 132 2.13 12.89 9.29
N ALA A 133 2.27 13.67 8.21
CA ALA A 133 2.28 15.14 8.27
C ALA A 133 0.95 15.70 8.80
N HIS A 134 -0.19 15.18 8.34
CA HIS A 134 -1.50 15.62 8.80
C HIS A 134 -1.77 15.34 10.28
N LEU A 135 -1.19 14.27 10.82
CA LEU A 135 -1.31 13.87 12.23
C LEU A 135 -0.21 14.47 13.11
N ASN A 136 0.84 15.04 12.50
CA ASN A 136 2.08 15.42 13.20
C ASN A 136 2.68 14.21 13.96
N TRP A 137 2.64 13.02 13.33
CA TRP A 137 3.19 11.79 13.86
C TRP A 137 4.52 11.47 13.21
N PRO A 138 5.44 10.80 13.93
CA PRO A 138 6.64 10.25 13.32
C PRO A 138 6.29 9.20 12.27
N GLN A 139 7.19 9.05 11.30
CA GLN A 139 7.04 8.08 10.23
C GLN A 139 8.31 7.27 10.00
N ALA A 140 8.14 6.02 9.62
CA ALA A 140 9.19 5.16 9.11
C ALA A 140 8.76 4.57 7.78
N THR A 141 9.42 4.98 6.68
CA THR A 141 9.07 4.58 5.32
C THR A 141 9.99 3.48 4.81
N PHE A 142 9.48 2.65 3.87
CA PHE A 142 10.24 1.55 3.24
C PHE A 142 10.76 0.50 4.24
N ALA A 143 9.95 0.17 5.25
CA ALA A 143 10.34 -0.76 6.30
C ALA A 143 10.61 -2.16 5.74
N SER A 144 11.82 -2.68 5.98
CA SER A 144 12.22 -4.06 5.65
C SER A 144 12.45 -4.91 6.90
N LYS A 145 12.49 -4.30 8.10
CA LYS A 145 12.49 -4.98 9.40
C LYS A 145 11.88 -4.08 10.45
N ILE A 146 11.10 -4.66 11.37
CA ILE A 146 10.46 -3.94 12.47
C ILE A 146 10.67 -4.71 13.76
N GLU A 147 11.21 -4.03 14.78
CA GLU A 147 11.28 -4.52 16.15
C GLU A 147 10.45 -3.60 17.04
N VAL A 148 9.46 -4.20 17.74
CA VAL A 148 8.52 -3.45 18.58
C VAL A 148 9.02 -3.43 20.01
N ASN A 149 9.20 -2.24 20.58
CA ASN A 149 9.48 -1.99 21.98
C ASN A 149 8.22 -1.45 22.68
N ASP A 150 8.29 -1.14 23.99
CA ASP A 150 7.10 -0.71 24.74
C ASP A 150 6.43 0.58 24.20
N LYS A 151 7.24 1.57 23.80
CA LYS A 151 6.78 2.88 23.34
C LYS A 151 7.44 3.36 22.06
N SER A 152 8.21 2.49 21.41
CA SER A 152 8.93 2.81 20.19
C SER A 152 9.02 1.62 19.26
N LEU A 153 9.41 1.87 18.02
CA LEU A 153 9.74 0.88 17.02
C LEU A 153 11.17 1.14 16.55
N GLN A 154 11.99 0.10 16.49
CA GLN A 154 13.18 0.12 15.64
C GLN A 154 12.80 -0.38 14.26
N VAL A 155 13.01 0.45 13.24
CA VAL A 155 12.65 0.14 11.85
C VAL A 155 13.88 0.23 10.98
N THR A 156 14.25 -0.89 10.35
CA THR A 156 15.24 -0.90 9.28
C THR A 156 14.55 -0.60 7.96
N ARG A 157 15.08 0.34 7.21
CA ARG A 157 14.52 0.90 5.98
C ARG A 157 15.43 0.63 4.79
N GLU A 158 14.84 0.42 3.63
CA GLU A 158 15.56 0.38 2.36
C GLU A 158 15.75 1.82 1.86
N VAL A 159 17.00 2.25 1.68
CA VAL A 159 17.38 3.55 1.11
C VAL A 159 18.39 3.35 -0.01
N ASP A 160 18.67 4.38 -0.82
CA ASP A 160 19.52 4.25 -1.99
C ASP A 160 20.96 3.80 -1.64
N GLU A 161 21.47 4.25 -0.51
CA GLU A 161 22.80 3.89 0.00
C GLU A 161 22.86 2.53 0.72
N GLY A 162 21.71 1.86 0.92
CA GLY A 162 21.63 0.56 1.59
C GLY A 162 20.55 0.49 2.66
N LEU A 163 20.90 0.08 3.87
CA LEU A 163 19.96 -0.07 4.99
C LEU A 163 20.20 1.00 6.04
N GLU A 164 19.12 1.64 6.46
CA GLU A 164 19.13 2.58 7.58
C GLU A 164 18.22 2.07 8.70
N THR A 165 18.70 2.07 9.94
CA THR A 165 17.86 1.74 11.09
C THR A 165 17.55 2.99 11.90
N ILE A 166 16.27 3.29 12.05
CA ILE A 166 15.78 4.43 12.82
C ILE A 166 14.90 3.95 13.98
N GLU A 167 14.84 4.76 15.03
CA GLU A 167 13.87 4.56 16.11
C GLU A 167 12.78 5.63 16.02
N VAL A 168 11.51 5.20 16.09
CA VAL A 168 10.35 6.09 16.10
C VAL A 168 9.44 5.79 17.29
N ASN A 169 9.00 6.83 17.97
CA ASN A 169 8.05 6.70 19.08
C ASN A 169 6.63 6.46 18.56
N THR A 170 5.82 5.72 19.33
CA THR A 170 4.40 5.59 19.06
C THR A 170 3.62 6.78 19.63
N PRO A 171 2.51 7.22 19.01
CA PRO A 171 1.94 6.66 17.79
C PRO A 171 2.75 7.00 16.54
N ALA A 172 2.77 6.10 15.54
CA ALA A 172 3.59 6.25 14.33
C ALA A 172 2.92 5.71 13.07
N ILE A 173 3.38 6.23 11.91
CA ILE A 173 3.03 5.71 10.59
C ILE A 173 4.21 4.91 10.04
N VAL A 174 3.95 3.71 9.55
CA VAL A 174 4.99 2.86 8.93
C VAL A 174 4.52 2.43 7.55
N THR A 175 5.35 2.66 6.53
CA THR A 175 5.10 2.13 5.20
C THR A 175 6.01 0.93 4.93
N CYS A 176 5.41 -0.18 4.49
CA CYS A 176 6.05 -1.49 4.41
C CYS A 176 6.62 -1.75 3.01
N ASP A 177 7.87 -2.21 2.96
CA ASP A 177 8.48 -2.75 1.74
C ASP A 177 8.14 -4.24 1.56
N LEU A 178 8.23 -4.74 0.33
CA LEU A 178 8.03 -6.15 0.01
C LEU A 178 9.02 -7.10 0.72
N ARG A 179 10.19 -6.58 1.13
CA ARG A 179 11.23 -7.35 1.83
C ARG A 179 10.96 -7.54 3.32
N LEU A 180 9.93 -6.88 3.88
CA LEU A 180 9.64 -6.89 5.32
C LEU A 180 9.32 -8.31 5.83
N ASN A 181 8.54 -9.05 5.09
CA ASN A 181 8.11 -10.41 5.44
C ASN A 181 7.54 -11.13 4.20
N GLU A 182 7.21 -12.39 4.37
CA GLU A 182 6.48 -13.19 3.37
C GLU A 182 5.02 -13.32 3.80
N PRO A 183 4.06 -12.69 3.08
CA PRO A 183 2.65 -12.72 3.44
C PRO A 183 2.08 -14.14 3.40
N ARG A 184 1.38 -14.52 4.47
CA ARG A 184 0.70 -15.83 4.55
C ARG A 184 -0.54 -15.90 3.69
N TYR A 185 -0.90 -17.11 3.26
CA TYR A 185 -2.20 -17.39 2.65
C TYR A 185 -3.26 -17.60 3.71
N ALA A 186 -4.46 -17.04 3.48
CA ALA A 186 -5.60 -17.29 4.33
C ALA A 186 -6.10 -18.75 4.14
N SER A 187 -6.31 -19.47 5.23
CA SER A 187 -6.91 -20.81 5.17
C SER A 187 -8.40 -20.77 4.84
N LEU A 188 -8.95 -21.80 4.23
CA LEU A 188 -10.39 -21.88 3.95
C LEU A 188 -11.28 -21.63 5.20
N PRO A 189 -10.99 -22.22 6.39
CA PRO A 189 -11.76 -21.90 7.59
C PRO A 189 -11.70 -20.44 7.96
N ASN A 190 -10.55 -19.75 7.80
CA ASN A 190 -10.40 -18.34 8.09
C ASN A 190 -11.16 -17.46 7.10
N ILE A 191 -11.17 -17.82 5.81
CA ILE A 191 -11.99 -17.16 4.78
C ILE A 191 -13.48 -17.23 5.16
N MET A 192 -13.95 -18.40 5.59
CA MET A 192 -15.34 -18.56 6.02
C MET A 192 -15.68 -17.74 7.27
N LYS A 193 -14.77 -17.69 8.25
CA LYS A 193 -14.92 -16.83 9.44
C LYS A 193 -14.92 -15.36 9.09
N ALA A 194 -14.05 -14.93 8.15
CA ALA A 194 -13.94 -13.53 7.73
C ALA A 194 -15.25 -13.00 7.12
N LYS A 195 -16.05 -13.84 6.46
CA LYS A 195 -17.37 -13.44 5.95
C LYS A 195 -18.31 -12.91 7.05
N LYS A 196 -18.15 -13.37 8.29
CA LYS A 196 -18.99 -13.00 9.44
C LYS A 196 -18.40 -11.84 10.27
N LYS A 197 -17.12 -11.50 10.07
CA LYS A 197 -16.49 -10.38 10.77
C LYS A 197 -17.08 -9.06 10.33
N PRO A 198 -17.27 -8.07 11.25
CA PRO A 198 -17.90 -6.80 10.92
C PRO A 198 -17.00 -5.95 9.99
N ILE A 199 -17.64 -5.30 9.04
CA ILE A 199 -17.07 -4.19 8.26
C ILE A 199 -18.00 -3.01 8.45
N GLU A 200 -17.49 -1.94 9.05
CA GLU A 200 -18.19 -0.66 9.13
C GLU A 200 -18.09 0.03 7.77
N GLN A 201 -19.22 0.49 7.22
CA GLN A 201 -19.24 1.33 6.03
C GLN A 201 -19.47 2.79 6.40
N ILE A 202 -18.65 3.67 5.83
CA ILE A 202 -18.72 5.12 6.03
C ILE A 202 -18.69 5.74 4.63
N ASN A 203 -19.56 6.70 4.34
CA ASN A 203 -19.42 7.49 3.11
C ASN A 203 -18.38 8.59 3.33
N ALA A 204 -17.50 8.80 2.37
CA ALA A 204 -16.49 9.86 2.48
C ALA A 204 -17.09 11.26 2.66
N SER A 205 -18.29 11.51 2.08
CA SER A 205 -19.05 12.75 2.29
C SER A 205 -19.34 13.03 3.76
N ASP A 206 -19.57 12.00 4.58
CA ASP A 206 -19.91 12.14 5.99
C ASP A 206 -18.69 12.53 6.86
N LEU A 207 -17.48 12.42 6.29
CA LEU A 207 -16.22 12.80 6.95
C LEU A 207 -15.83 14.26 6.73
N GLY A 208 -16.57 14.98 5.87
CA GLY A 208 -16.30 16.38 5.54
C GLY A 208 -14.94 16.61 4.84
N VAL A 209 -14.49 15.62 4.07
CA VAL A 209 -13.26 15.69 3.28
C VAL A 209 -13.60 15.99 1.82
N ASP A 210 -12.92 16.98 1.24
CA ASP A 210 -12.98 17.23 -0.20
C ASP A 210 -12.23 16.11 -0.94
N THR A 211 -12.98 15.35 -1.73
CA THR A 211 -12.50 14.21 -2.52
C THR A 211 -12.35 14.54 -4.00
N ASN A 212 -12.63 15.78 -4.42
CA ASN A 212 -12.49 16.17 -5.81
C ASN A 212 -11.04 16.04 -6.27
N PRO A 213 -10.79 15.42 -7.43
CA PRO A 213 -9.45 15.33 -7.99
C PRO A 213 -8.92 16.72 -8.34
N ARG A 214 -7.61 16.93 -8.16
CA ARG A 214 -6.88 18.16 -8.51
C ARG A 214 -6.04 18.00 -9.77
N ILE A 215 -5.90 16.76 -10.23
CA ILE A 215 -5.12 16.38 -11.41
C ILE A 215 -6.09 15.80 -12.43
N GLU A 216 -5.96 16.23 -13.67
CA GLU A 216 -6.66 15.66 -14.82
C GLU A 216 -5.68 14.85 -15.67
N HIS A 217 -5.97 13.58 -15.89
CA HIS A 217 -5.21 12.74 -16.81
C HIS A 217 -5.65 13.04 -18.24
N ILE A 218 -4.83 13.79 -18.98
CA ILE A 218 -5.15 14.19 -20.33
C ILE A 218 -5.10 13.00 -21.30
N LYS A 219 -4.11 12.11 -21.12
CA LYS A 219 -3.91 10.94 -21.98
C LYS A 219 -3.09 9.86 -21.28
N ILE A 220 -3.49 8.62 -21.47
CA ILE A 220 -2.73 7.43 -21.09
C ILE A 220 -2.47 6.63 -22.36
N GLU A 221 -1.23 6.20 -22.56
CA GLU A 221 -0.81 5.39 -23.70
C GLU A 221 0.20 4.32 -23.28
N GLU A 222 0.30 3.27 -24.09
CA GLU A 222 1.30 2.24 -23.87
C GLU A 222 2.71 2.78 -24.09
N PRO A 223 3.71 2.36 -23.29
CA PRO A 223 5.09 2.76 -23.55
C PRO A 223 5.56 2.22 -24.91
N PRO A 224 6.46 2.94 -25.61
CA PRO A 224 6.99 2.49 -26.88
C PRO A 224 7.70 1.13 -26.72
N LYS A 225 7.51 0.25 -27.69
CA LYS A 225 8.18 -1.05 -27.72
C LYS A 225 9.70 -0.85 -27.72
N ARG A 226 10.37 -1.45 -26.75
CA ARG A 226 11.83 -1.44 -26.70
C ARG A 226 12.39 -2.28 -27.85
N LYS A 227 13.44 -1.78 -28.50
CA LYS A 227 14.21 -2.59 -29.46
C LYS A 227 14.94 -3.71 -28.72
N ALA A 228 15.11 -4.84 -29.38
CA ALA A 228 15.93 -5.92 -28.83
C ALA A 228 17.36 -5.41 -28.55
N GLY A 229 17.92 -5.85 -27.45
CA GLY A 229 19.33 -5.56 -27.15
C GLY A 229 20.26 -6.30 -28.11
N ILE A 230 21.51 -5.90 -28.12
CA ILE A 230 22.58 -6.57 -28.88
C ILE A 230 23.40 -7.43 -27.93
N LYS A 231 23.79 -8.62 -28.41
CA LYS A 231 24.74 -9.45 -27.68
C LYS A 231 26.16 -8.98 -28.02
N VAL A 232 26.99 -8.83 -27.01
CA VAL A 232 28.38 -8.45 -27.11
C VAL A 232 29.27 -9.68 -26.93
N ALA A 233 30.48 -9.67 -27.47
CA ALA A 233 31.39 -10.81 -27.42
C ALA A 233 32.10 -10.97 -26.07
N ASN A 234 32.36 -9.88 -25.36
CA ASN A 234 33.09 -9.86 -24.09
C ASN A 234 32.73 -8.62 -23.24
N VAL A 235 33.28 -8.55 -22.04
CA VAL A 235 33.03 -7.46 -21.07
C VAL A 235 33.63 -6.13 -21.57
N GLU A 236 34.76 -6.16 -22.21
CA GLU A 236 35.44 -4.98 -22.76
C GLU A 236 34.56 -4.28 -23.81
N GLU A 237 33.96 -5.05 -24.70
CA GLU A 237 33.01 -4.51 -25.69
C GLU A 237 31.77 -3.93 -25.02
N LEU A 238 31.23 -4.60 -23.98
CA LEU A 238 30.10 -4.08 -23.22
C LEU A 238 30.43 -2.71 -22.61
N VAL A 239 31.56 -2.60 -21.91
CA VAL A 239 31.99 -1.34 -21.29
C VAL A 239 32.17 -0.24 -22.34
N GLN A 240 32.80 -0.55 -23.47
CA GLN A 240 32.97 0.42 -24.58
C GLN A 240 31.63 0.92 -25.09
N LYS A 241 30.65 0.03 -25.30
CA LYS A 241 29.30 0.41 -25.77
C LYS A 241 28.54 1.23 -24.74
N LEU A 242 28.60 0.84 -23.43
CA LEU A 242 27.96 1.60 -22.37
C LEU A 242 28.56 3.02 -22.25
N LYS A 243 29.88 3.14 -22.39
CA LYS A 243 30.60 4.42 -22.30
C LYS A 243 30.42 5.31 -23.51
N ASN A 244 30.60 4.76 -24.73
CA ASN A 244 30.71 5.56 -25.95
C ASN A 244 29.38 5.69 -26.68
N GLU A 245 28.52 4.66 -26.70
CA GLU A 245 27.25 4.66 -27.41
C GLU A 245 26.08 5.05 -26.47
N ALA A 246 25.91 4.33 -25.36
CA ALA A 246 24.82 4.57 -24.42
C ALA A 246 25.08 5.75 -23.47
N LYS A 247 26.33 6.07 -23.17
CA LYS A 247 26.80 7.19 -22.31
C LYS A 247 26.17 7.13 -20.90
N VAL A 248 26.13 5.95 -20.34
CA VAL A 248 25.54 5.69 -19.01
C VAL A 248 26.58 5.40 -17.92
N ILE A 249 27.84 5.26 -18.30
CA ILE A 249 29.02 5.14 -17.44
C ILE A 249 30.16 6.00 -17.94
#